data_a064991c99412d0602e12c72b57ae040
#
_entry.id   a064991c99412d0602e12c72b57ae040
#
_cell.length_a   1.000
_cell.length_b   1.000
_cell.length_c   1.000
_cell.angle_alpha   90.00
_cell.angle_beta   90.00
_cell.angle_gamma   90.00
#
_symmetry.space_group_name_H-M   'P 1'
#
loop_
_entity.id
_entity.type
_entity.pdbx_description
1 polymer ?
#
loop_
_entity_poly.entity_id
_entity_poly.type
_entity_poly.pdbx_seq_one_letter_code
_entity_poly.pdbx_strand_id
1 'polypeptide(L)'
;MKEKLLDYERIRDRILCRLVSAERSGQLPENVVYVSYLDLSVIFCVFLEGPERGMMREFKITREMLQRWDISTEQVIRDAFDNTRRRYRYIFRDLGLVTEAVSEQADRFFIDPAGVIESVPEGVSGREGGGLSGMYTLVNQELFNGSVILLFPDQLKVFAEQTGTDLVLLPSSVNELICLEKRDDLDYGRLRSIVMSVNRTCVSEEEILSDQLYQYVRIENRVELLLE
;
A
#
# COMPACT_ATOMS: atom_id res chain seq x y z
N MET A 1 6.07 -28.86 2.07
CA MET A 1 5.54 -27.49 2.03
C MET A 1 4.37 -27.31 2.99
N LYS A 2 3.37 -28.19 3.03
CA LYS A 2 2.27 -28.18 4.03
C LYS A 2 2.78 -28.23 5.49
N GLU A 3 3.86 -28.94 5.77
CA GLU A 3 4.45 -29.06 7.12
C GLU A 3 4.99 -27.71 7.66
N LYS A 4 5.50 -26.81 6.79
CA LYS A 4 6.00 -25.48 7.23
C LYS A 4 4.90 -24.55 7.71
N LEU A 5 3.67 -24.74 7.26
CA LEU A 5 2.49 -23.97 7.67
C LEU A 5 1.82 -24.53 8.94
N LEU A 6 2.33 -25.62 9.51
CA LEU A 6 1.73 -26.30 10.65
C LEU A 6 2.15 -25.71 12.01
N ASP A 7 3.23 -24.90 12.03
CA ASP A 7 3.81 -24.34 13.27
C ASP A 7 3.77 -22.81 13.19
N TYR A 8 2.93 -22.19 14.01
CA TYR A 8 2.75 -20.74 14.05
C TYR A 8 4.05 -20.00 14.38
N GLU A 9 4.81 -20.45 15.37
CA GLU A 9 6.03 -19.80 15.82
C GLU A 9 7.09 -19.68 14.70
N ARG A 10 7.04 -20.58 13.72
CA ARG A 10 7.97 -20.56 12.57
C ARG A 10 7.56 -19.62 11.45
N ILE A 11 6.28 -19.28 11.40
CA ILE A 11 5.74 -18.49 10.28
C ILE A 11 5.22 -17.13 10.72
N ARG A 12 5.05 -16.88 12.03
CA ARG A 12 4.41 -15.66 12.53
C ARG A 12 5.05 -14.39 11.99
N ASP A 13 6.38 -14.34 11.87
CA ASP A 13 7.11 -13.17 11.35
C ASP A 13 6.97 -12.99 9.82
N ARG A 14 6.30 -13.92 9.14
CA ARG A 14 6.00 -13.91 7.71
C ARG A 14 4.55 -13.65 7.39
N ILE A 15 3.74 -13.41 8.43
CA ILE A 15 2.33 -13.05 8.30
C ILE A 15 2.27 -11.55 8.05
N LEU A 16 1.68 -11.14 6.94
CA LEU A 16 1.54 -9.74 6.55
C LEU A 16 0.09 -9.43 6.21
N CYS A 17 -0.27 -8.16 6.33
CA CYS A 17 -1.51 -7.62 5.79
C CYS A 17 -1.45 -7.56 4.27
N ARG A 18 -2.59 -7.81 3.62
CA ARG A 18 -2.82 -7.54 2.21
C ARG A 18 -4.19 -6.89 2.03
N LEU A 19 -4.24 -5.84 1.24
CA LEU A 19 -5.50 -5.23 0.84
C LEU A 19 -6.08 -5.92 -0.38
N VAL A 20 -7.39 -6.11 -0.36
CA VAL A 20 -8.18 -6.59 -1.50
C VAL A 20 -9.46 -5.77 -1.59
N SER A 21 -10.04 -5.64 -2.79
CA SER A 21 -11.35 -5.01 -2.95
C SER A 21 -12.41 -5.70 -2.09
N ALA A 22 -13.31 -4.93 -1.46
CA ALA A 22 -14.40 -5.50 -0.68
C ALA A 22 -15.38 -6.31 -1.56
N GLU A 23 -15.58 -5.91 -2.82
CA GLU A 23 -16.36 -6.67 -3.77
C GLU A 23 -15.78 -8.07 -4.01
N ARG A 24 -14.45 -8.17 -3.98
CA ARG A 24 -13.74 -9.46 -4.11
C ARG A 24 -13.68 -10.24 -2.81
N SER A 25 -13.86 -9.59 -1.65
CA SER A 25 -13.95 -10.32 -0.39
C SER A 25 -15.11 -11.31 -0.38
N GLY A 26 -16.19 -11.03 -1.11
CA GLY A 26 -17.28 -11.95 -1.36
C GLY A 26 -16.91 -13.18 -2.21
N GLN A 27 -15.78 -13.14 -2.92
CA GLN A 27 -15.22 -14.26 -3.69
C GLN A 27 -14.15 -15.03 -2.91
N LEU A 28 -13.73 -14.52 -1.73
CA LEU A 28 -12.84 -15.25 -0.85
C LEU A 28 -13.56 -16.49 -0.28
N PRO A 29 -12.84 -17.60 -0.05
CA PRO A 29 -13.40 -18.70 0.72
C PRO A 29 -13.95 -18.23 2.05
N GLU A 30 -15.12 -18.73 2.47
CA GLU A 30 -15.83 -18.30 3.70
C GLU A 30 -15.00 -18.42 4.99
N ASN A 31 -13.99 -19.26 4.95
CA ASN A 31 -13.09 -19.52 6.07
C ASN A 31 -11.87 -18.59 6.15
N VAL A 32 -11.65 -17.71 5.16
CA VAL A 32 -10.55 -16.73 5.19
C VAL A 32 -10.82 -15.68 6.26
N VAL A 33 -9.78 -15.35 7.03
CA VAL A 33 -9.84 -14.31 8.04
C VAL A 33 -9.61 -12.95 7.38
N TYR A 34 -10.53 -12.02 7.59
CA TYR A 34 -10.40 -10.65 7.11
C TYR A 34 -11.04 -9.62 8.04
N VAL A 35 -10.69 -8.37 7.86
CA VAL A 35 -11.28 -7.20 8.54
C VAL A 35 -11.66 -6.17 7.47
N SER A 36 -12.82 -5.54 7.60
CA SER A 36 -13.26 -4.47 6.70
C SER A 36 -12.46 -3.19 6.98
N TYR A 37 -12.06 -2.49 5.92
CA TYR A 37 -11.37 -1.21 5.97
C TYR A 37 -11.79 -0.34 4.79
N LEU A 38 -12.54 0.73 5.05
CA LEU A 38 -13.15 1.57 4.02
C LEU A 38 -13.99 0.72 3.04
N ASP A 39 -13.72 0.82 1.74
CA ASP A 39 -14.29 -0.04 0.68
C ASP A 39 -13.43 -1.26 0.37
N LEU A 40 -12.47 -1.58 1.26
CA LEU A 40 -11.51 -2.68 1.13
C LEU A 40 -11.70 -3.72 2.22
N SER A 41 -11.05 -4.86 2.02
CA SER A 41 -10.84 -5.87 3.05
C SER A 41 -9.36 -6.09 3.28
N VAL A 42 -8.97 -6.14 4.56
CA VAL A 42 -7.63 -6.54 4.98
C VAL A 42 -7.64 -8.03 5.20
N ILE A 43 -6.94 -8.79 4.38
CA ILE A 43 -6.68 -10.21 4.59
C ILE A 43 -5.29 -10.41 5.15
N PHE A 44 -5.07 -11.54 5.79
CA PHE A 44 -3.81 -11.90 6.42
C PHE A 44 -3.20 -13.06 5.67
N CYS A 45 -1.94 -12.91 5.25
CA CYS A 45 -1.28 -13.89 4.38
C CYS A 45 0.09 -14.25 4.91
N VAL A 46 0.44 -15.53 4.81
CA VAL A 46 1.82 -16.00 5.01
C VAL A 46 2.54 -15.89 3.67
N PHE A 47 3.63 -15.14 3.63
CA PHE A 47 4.48 -15.02 2.45
C PHE A 47 5.74 -15.85 2.60
N LEU A 48 5.90 -16.81 1.69
CA LEU A 48 7.06 -17.70 1.65
C LEU A 48 7.80 -17.53 0.32
N GLU A 49 9.11 -17.60 0.38
CA GLU A 49 9.94 -17.65 -0.83
C GLU A 49 9.59 -18.91 -1.64
N GLY A 50 9.35 -18.72 -2.92
CA GLY A 50 9.12 -19.78 -3.87
C GLY A 50 10.43 -20.48 -4.27
N PRO A 51 10.35 -21.53 -5.12
CA PRO A 51 11.52 -22.27 -5.58
C PRO A 51 12.40 -21.46 -6.54
N GLU A 52 11.83 -20.48 -7.21
CA GLU A 52 12.54 -19.58 -8.13
C GLU A 52 12.92 -18.30 -7.40
N ARG A 53 14.10 -17.76 -7.72
CA ARG A 53 14.59 -16.52 -7.10
C ARG A 53 13.64 -15.36 -7.38
N GLY A 54 13.18 -14.70 -6.32
CA GLY A 54 12.24 -13.57 -6.40
C GLY A 54 10.75 -13.96 -6.49
N MET A 55 10.44 -15.26 -6.55
CA MET A 55 9.05 -15.70 -6.49
C MET A 55 8.57 -15.73 -5.02
N MET A 56 7.46 -15.06 -4.75
CA MET A 56 6.77 -15.14 -3.45
C MET A 56 5.51 -15.99 -3.59
N ARG A 57 5.28 -16.87 -2.63
CA ARG A 57 4.04 -17.65 -2.50
C ARG A 57 3.21 -17.09 -1.37
N GLU A 58 1.96 -16.84 -1.67
CA GLU A 58 0.98 -16.32 -0.74
C GLU A 58 0.04 -17.43 -0.26
N PHE A 59 -0.18 -17.51 1.05
CA PHE A 59 -1.15 -18.40 1.67
C PHE A 59 -2.06 -17.58 2.59
N LYS A 60 -3.31 -17.46 2.20
CA LYS A 60 -4.33 -16.77 3.01
C LYS A 60 -4.57 -17.51 4.30
N ILE A 61 -4.64 -16.79 5.41
CA ILE A 61 -4.92 -17.37 6.73
C ILE A 61 -6.41 -17.67 6.83
N THR A 62 -6.71 -18.89 7.26
CA THR A 62 -8.07 -19.38 7.44
C THR A 62 -8.39 -19.65 8.92
N ARG A 63 -9.68 -19.72 9.25
CA ARG A 63 -10.15 -20.03 10.60
C ARG A 63 -9.67 -21.40 11.07
N GLU A 64 -9.57 -22.40 10.18
CA GLU A 64 -9.03 -23.71 10.52
C GLU A 64 -7.54 -23.65 10.87
N MET A 65 -6.78 -22.75 10.22
CA MET A 65 -5.38 -22.53 10.60
C MET A 65 -5.29 -21.96 12.02
N LEU A 66 -6.13 -20.97 12.38
CA LEU A 66 -6.17 -20.41 13.72
C LEU A 66 -6.48 -21.47 14.77
N GLN A 67 -7.51 -22.30 14.53
CA GLN A 67 -7.86 -23.40 15.43
C GLN A 67 -6.71 -24.40 15.61
N ARG A 68 -6.02 -24.74 14.52
CA ARG A 68 -4.88 -25.68 14.57
C ARG A 68 -3.68 -25.09 15.33
N TRP A 69 -3.48 -23.80 15.25
CA TRP A 69 -2.40 -23.10 15.94
C TRP A 69 -2.73 -22.74 17.38
N ASP A 70 -3.99 -22.90 17.80
CA ASP A 70 -4.51 -22.50 19.09
C ASP A 70 -4.25 -21.01 19.40
N ILE A 71 -4.52 -20.15 18.41
CA ILE A 71 -4.35 -18.70 18.53
C ILE A 71 -5.61 -17.95 18.16
N SER A 72 -5.77 -16.76 18.73
CA SER A 72 -6.93 -15.91 18.45
C SER A 72 -6.73 -15.10 17.14
N THR A 73 -7.86 -14.65 16.58
CA THR A 73 -7.86 -13.73 15.43
C THR A 73 -7.12 -12.45 15.76
N GLU A 74 -7.29 -11.89 16.95
CA GLU A 74 -6.64 -10.66 17.40
C GLU A 74 -5.12 -10.81 17.46
N GLN A 75 -4.62 -11.99 17.80
CA GLN A 75 -3.18 -12.25 17.78
C GLN A 75 -2.62 -12.20 16.36
N VAL A 76 -3.27 -12.87 15.40
CA VAL A 76 -2.86 -12.82 14.00
C VAL A 76 -2.91 -11.40 13.44
N ILE A 77 -3.97 -10.64 13.78
CA ILE A 77 -4.09 -9.25 13.37
C ILE A 77 -2.89 -8.44 13.87
N ARG A 78 -2.59 -8.50 15.18
CA ARG A 78 -1.44 -7.78 15.76
C ARG A 78 -0.14 -8.15 15.08
N ASP A 79 0.14 -9.45 14.96
CA ASP A 79 1.40 -9.91 14.36
C ASP A 79 1.52 -9.47 12.89
N ALA A 80 0.42 -9.55 12.12
CA ALA A 80 0.39 -9.13 10.72
C ALA A 80 0.64 -7.62 10.56
N PHE A 81 -0.03 -6.78 11.38
CA PHE A 81 0.17 -5.33 11.33
C PHE A 81 1.60 -4.95 11.73
N ASP A 82 2.12 -5.51 12.82
CA ASP A 82 3.47 -5.24 13.30
C ASP A 82 4.54 -5.68 12.29
N ASN A 83 4.36 -6.86 11.68
CA ASN A 83 5.28 -7.36 10.67
C ASN A 83 5.24 -6.53 9.40
N THR A 84 4.04 -6.18 8.91
CA THR A 84 3.86 -5.36 7.71
C THR A 84 4.54 -4.01 7.89
N ARG A 85 4.31 -3.35 9.03
CA ARG A 85 4.92 -2.08 9.38
C ARG A 85 6.45 -2.15 9.44
N ARG A 86 7.02 -3.21 10.01
CA ARG A 86 8.47 -3.40 10.12
C ARG A 86 9.13 -3.80 8.81
N ARG A 87 8.40 -4.49 7.94
CA ARG A 87 8.94 -5.03 6.71
C ARG A 87 9.08 -3.98 5.61
N TYR A 88 8.04 -3.15 5.41
CA TYR A 88 7.99 -2.27 4.28
C TYR A 88 8.53 -0.88 4.57
N ARG A 89 9.45 -0.44 3.71
CA ARG A 89 9.91 0.94 3.57
C ARG A 89 9.28 1.52 2.33
N TYR A 90 8.67 2.69 2.44
CA TYR A 90 7.95 3.29 1.33
C TYR A 90 8.78 4.36 0.63
N ILE A 91 8.58 4.47 -0.68
CA ILE A 91 9.29 5.34 -1.58
C ILE A 91 8.26 6.17 -2.32
N PHE A 92 8.40 7.49 -2.26
CA PHE A 92 7.63 8.43 -3.07
C PHE A 92 8.51 8.87 -4.24
N ARG A 93 8.17 8.45 -5.46
CA ARG A 93 8.86 8.82 -6.69
C ARG A 93 8.09 9.90 -7.40
N ASP A 94 8.73 11.05 -7.65
CA ASP A 94 8.12 12.15 -8.41
C ASP A 94 7.92 11.71 -9.87
N LEU A 95 6.66 11.72 -10.33
CA LEU A 95 6.31 11.33 -11.70
C LEU A 95 6.73 12.37 -12.73
N GLY A 96 6.90 13.64 -12.36
CA GLY A 96 7.41 14.69 -13.24
C GLY A 96 8.86 14.46 -13.66
N LEU A 97 9.64 13.76 -12.85
CA LEU A 97 11.04 13.44 -13.14
C LEU A 97 11.23 12.14 -13.93
N VAL A 98 10.23 11.26 -13.92
CA VAL A 98 10.27 9.99 -14.66
C VAL A 98 10.16 10.20 -16.16
N THR A 99 9.55 11.30 -16.60
CA THR A 99 9.41 11.64 -18.03
C THR A 99 10.67 12.24 -18.65
N GLU A 100 11.60 12.78 -17.85
CA GLU A 100 12.83 13.44 -18.35
C GLU A 100 14.12 12.62 -18.19
N ALA A 101 14.13 11.58 -17.36
CA ALA A 101 15.33 10.78 -17.16
C ALA A 101 15.00 9.33 -16.83
N VAL A 102 15.30 8.44 -17.73
CA VAL A 102 15.67 7.06 -17.42
C VAL A 102 17.01 7.11 -16.68
N SER A 103 17.05 7.64 -15.46
CA SER A 103 18.24 7.64 -14.64
C SER A 103 17.97 7.01 -13.29
N GLU A 104 18.86 6.12 -12.89
CA GLU A 104 18.89 5.34 -11.63
C GLU A 104 18.89 6.18 -10.33
N GLN A 105 18.68 7.50 -10.41
CA GLN A 105 18.79 8.45 -9.30
C GLN A 105 17.47 9.14 -8.88
N ALA A 106 16.32 8.68 -9.38
CA ALA A 106 15.03 9.33 -9.11
C ALA A 106 14.32 8.89 -7.83
N ASP A 107 14.94 8.07 -7.00
CA ASP A 107 14.37 7.63 -5.72
C ASP A 107 14.66 8.69 -4.64
N ARG A 108 13.64 9.45 -4.24
CA ARG A 108 13.91 10.68 -3.47
C ARG A 108 13.33 10.78 -2.08
N PHE A 109 12.41 9.89 -1.70
CA PHE A 109 11.88 9.87 -0.34
C PHE A 109 11.77 8.44 0.17
N PHE A 110 12.55 8.11 1.19
CA PHE A 110 12.43 6.85 1.90
C PHE A 110 11.78 7.10 3.25
N ILE A 111 10.68 6.42 3.52
CA ILE A 111 10.08 6.36 4.85
C ILE A 111 10.36 4.96 5.40
N ASP A 112 11.23 4.88 6.39
CA ASP A 112 11.44 3.65 7.10
C ASP A 112 10.29 3.37 8.11
N PRO A 113 10.19 2.16 8.67
CA PRO A 113 9.17 1.83 9.66
C PRO A 113 9.21 2.67 10.94
N ALA A 114 10.33 3.34 11.22
CA ALA A 114 10.47 4.25 12.36
C ALA A 114 10.02 5.69 12.03
N GLY A 115 9.60 5.95 10.77
CA GLY A 115 9.18 7.28 10.33
C GLY A 115 10.35 8.23 10.07
N VAL A 116 11.57 7.72 9.96
CA VAL A 116 12.76 8.51 9.66
C VAL A 116 12.93 8.59 8.14
N ILE A 117 13.06 9.79 7.62
CA ILE A 117 13.42 10.01 6.22
C ILE A 117 14.94 9.91 6.13
N GLU A 118 15.45 8.86 5.51
CA GLU A 118 16.85 8.80 5.15
C GLU A 118 17.10 9.78 4.00
N SER A 119 17.72 10.90 4.34
CA SER A 119 18.29 11.97 3.52
C SER A 119 17.79 12.13 2.08
N VAL A 120 17.06 13.21 1.86
CA VAL A 120 16.91 13.83 0.54
C VAL A 120 18.28 14.38 0.14
N PRO A 121 18.84 14.05 -1.03
CA PRO A 121 20.03 14.74 -1.52
C PRO A 121 19.76 16.24 -1.62
N GLU A 122 20.66 17.06 -1.08
CA GLU A 122 20.60 18.53 -1.21
C GLU A 122 20.52 18.88 -2.71
N GLY A 123 19.45 19.58 -3.10
CA GLY A 123 19.26 20.08 -4.46
C GLY A 123 17.86 19.95 -5.05
N VAL A 124 16.87 19.40 -4.31
CA VAL A 124 15.49 19.24 -4.81
C VAL A 124 14.49 20.18 -4.14
N SER A 125 14.93 21.36 -3.78
CA SER A 125 14.05 22.50 -3.52
C SER A 125 13.93 23.36 -4.79
N GLY A 126 13.40 22.79 -5.86
CA GLY A 126 13.23 23.47 -7.14
C GLY A 126 11.78 23.47 -7.59
N ARG A 127 10.99 24.39 -7.03
CA ARG A 127 9.74 24.84 -7.65
C ARG A 127 10.05 25.75 -8.84
N GLU A 128 10.75 25.24 -9.86
CA GLU A 128 10.90 25.96 -11.14
C GLU A 128 10.95 24.95 -12.27
N GLY A 129 9.84 24.81 -12.99
CA GLY A 129 9.74 24.04 -14.23
C GLY A 129 8.45 23.24 -14.31
N GLY A 130 7.59 23.57 -15.27
CA GLY A 130 6.22 23.06 -15.48
C GLY A 130 6.10 21.55 -15.80
N GLY A 131 6.55 20.71 -14.88
CA GLY A 131 6.30 19.28 -14.86
C GLY A 131 5.10 18.95 -13.97
N LEU A 132 4.69 17.69 -13.92
CA LEU A 132 3.64 17.14 -13.04
C LEU A 132 3.96 17.28 -11.53
N SER A 133 4.52 18.42 -11.13
CA SER A 133 4.92 18.70 -9.76
C SER A 133 3.74 18.51 -8.81
N GLY A 134 3.90 17.66 -7.81
CA GLY A 134 2.85 17.30 -6.85
C GLY A 134 2.15 15.97 -7.17
N MET A 135 2.68 15.16 -8.09
CA MET A 135 2.22 13.79 -8.36
C MET A 135 3.37 12.80 -8.17
N TYR A 136 3.13 11.77 -7.37
CA TYR A 136 4.14 10.80 -6.97
C TYR A 136 3.61 9.37 -7.11
N THR A 137 4.46 8.43 -7.52
CA THR A 137 4.18 7.00 -7.32
C THR A 137 4.63 6.60 -5.91
N LEU A 138 3.75 5.96 -5.18
CA LEU A 138 4.00 5.46 -3.83
C LEU A 138 4.10 3.93 -3.87
N VAL A 139 5.30 3.44 -3.67
CA VAL A 139 5.65 2.01 -3.66
C VAL A 139 6.47 1.68 -2.42
N ASN A 140 6.71 0.41 -2.16
CA ASN A 140 7.73 0.00 -1.19
C ASN A 140 8.98 -0.56 -1.91
N GLN A 141 10.05 -0.81 -1.14
CA GLN A 141 11.33 -1.32 -1.68
C GLN A 141 11.21 -2.69 -2.34
N GLU A 142 10.17 -3.46 -2.06
CA GLU A 142 9.95 -4.79 -2.65
C GLU A 142 9.10 -4.73 -3.94
N LEU A 143 8.54 -3.56 -4.28
CA LEU A 143 7.61 -3.33 -5.40
C LEU A 143 6.43 -4.30 -5.37
N PHE A 144 6.01 -4.70 -4.19
CA PHE A 144 4.98 -5.69 -3.94
C PHE A 144 4.13 -5.29 -2.73
N ASN A 145 2.80 -5.42 -2.84
CA ASN A 145 1.86 -5.16 -1.75
C ASN A 145 1.98 -3.73 -1.15
N GLY A 146 2.37 -2.74 -1.97
CA GLY A 146 2.65 -1.37 -1.49
C GLY A 146 1.41 -0.61 -1.05
N SER A 147 0.23 -0.95 -1.56
CA SER A 147 -1.04 -0.30 -1.18
C SER A 147 -1.39 -0.45 0.31
N VAL A 148 -0.79 -1.41 1.02
CA VAL A 148 -1.03 -1.58 2.48
C VAL A 148 -0.60 -0.38 3.32
N ILE A 149 0.13 0.59 2.75
CA ILE A 149 0.42 1.87 3.44
C ILE A 149 -0.86 2.58 3.86
N LEU A 150 -1.99 2.37 3.18
CA LEU A 150 -3.29 2.90 3.59
C LEU A 150 -3.66 2.52 5.04
N LEU A 151 -3.12 1.43 5.55
CA LEU A 151 -3.31 0.97 6.94
C LEU A 151 -2.40 1.69 7.95
N PHE A 152 -1.43 2.49 7.47
CA PHE A 152 -0.39 3.12 8.28
C PHE A 152 -0.34 4.63 8.06
N PRO A 153 -1.37 5.37 8.51
CA PRO A 153 -1.49 6.81 8.27
C PRO A 153 -0.31 7.61 8.82
N ASP A 154 0.35 7.13 9.87
CA ASP A 154 1.55 7.76 10.43
C ASP A 154 2.75 7.73 9.46
N GLN A 155 2.80 6.79 8.54
CA GLN A 155 3.83 6.78 7.49
C GLN A 155 3.50 7.77 6.36
N LEU A 156 2.21 7.95 6.03
CA LEU A 156 1.77 9.01 5.11
C LEU A 156 1.98 10.40 5.70
N LYS A 157 1.87 10.54 7.04
CA LYS A 157 2.08 11.79 7.76
C LYS A 157 3.43 12.43 7.45
N VAL A 158 4.49 11.64 7.45
CA VAL A 158 5.85 12.14 7.19
C VAL A 158 5.92 12.85 5.84
N PHE A 159 5.33 12.28 4.80
CA PHE A 159 5.30 12.89 3.48
C PHE A 159 4.38 14.12 3.43
N ALA A 160 3.17 14.04 4.02
CA ALA A 160 2.23 15.15 4.07
C ALA A 160 2.75 16.35 4.85
N GLU A 161 3.59 16.15 5.86
CA GLU A 161 4.26 17.23 6.59
C GLU A 161 5.30 17.95 5.72
N GLN A 162 5.98 17.25 4.83
CA GLN A 162 6.94 17.85 3.90
C GLN A 162 6.28 18.67 2.80
N THR A 163 5.19 18.17 2.25
CA THR A 163 4.42 18.90 1.24
C THR A 163 3.58 20.03 1.86
N GLY A 164 3.29 19.94 3.16
CA GLY A 164 2.46 20.90 3.89
C GLY A 164 0.96 20.76 3.62
N THR A 165 0.53 19.75 2.84
CA THR A 165 -0.85 19.54 2.39
C THR A 165 -1.41 18.18 2.84
N ASP A 166 -2.73 18.01 2.76
CA ASP A 166 -3.35 16.70 2.71
C ASP A 166 -2.97 16.00 1.40
N LEU A 167 -3.15 14.69 1.34
CA LEU A 167 -2.82 13.92 0.16
C LEU A 167 -4.08 13.30 -0.47
N VAL A 168 -4.11 13.26 -1.80
CA VAL A 168 -5.07 12.46 -2.56
C VAL A 168 -4.38 11.20 -3.04
N LEU A 169 -4.96 10.04 -2.74
CA LEU A 169 -4.37 8.73 -3.01
C LEU A 169 -5.25 7.99 -4.02
N LEU A 170 -4.68 7.65 -5.17
CA LEU A 170 -5.34 6.92 -6.24
C LEU A 170 -4.84 5.47 -6.22
N PRO A 171 -5.72 4.48 -6.09
CA PRO A 171 -5.34 3.08 -6.13
C PRO A 171 -5.00 2.65 -7.56
N SER A 172 -3.71 2.69 -7.90
CA SER A 172 -3.22 2.17 -9.19
C SER A 172 -3.28 0.65 -9.23
N SER A 173 -2.89 0.00 -8.14
CA SER A 173 -3.00 -1.46 -7.97
C SER A 173 -2.85 -1.87 -6.50
N VAL A 174 -2.90 -3.17 -6.21
CA VAL A 174 -2.52 -3.70 -4.89
C VAL A 174 -1.05 -3.47 -4.57
N ASN A 175 -0.22 -3.17 -5.57
CA ASN A 175 1.23 -3.02 -5.41
C ASN A 175 1.69 -1.58 -5.26
N GLU A 176 0.88 -0.61 -5.72
CA GLU A 176 1.24 0.80 -5.71
C GLU A 176 0.03 1.74 -5.62
N LEU A 177 0.29 2.95 -5.19
CA LEU A 177 -0.66 4.07 -5.24
C LEU A 177 -0.05 5.22 -6.02
N ILE A 178 -0.90 6.03 -6.65
CA ILE A 178 -0.51 7.37 -7.07
C ILE A 178 -0.91 8.34 -5.96
N CYS A 179 0.01 9.18 -5.56
CA CYS A 179 -0.18 10.17 -4.51
C CYS A 179 -0.07 11.57 -5.10
N LEU A 180 -1.06 12.43 -4.84
CA LEU A 180 -1.05 13.84 -5.22
C LEU A 180 -1.13 14.71 -3.96
N GLU A 181 -0.48 15.87 -4.02
CA GLU A 181 -0.76 16.95 -3.09
C GLU A 181 -2.20 17.44 -3.28
N LYS A 182 -2.97 17.53 -2.20
CA LYS A 182 -4.35 18.01 -2.28
C LYS A 182 -4.36 19.52 -2.58
N ARG A 183 -5.10 19.90 -3.63
CA ARG A 183 -5.26 21.29 -4.06
C ARG A 183 -6.70 21.55 -4.48
N ASP A 184 -7.13 22.80 -4.39
CA ASP A 184 -8.51 23.20 -4.71
C ASP A 184 -8.84 23.12 -6.22
N ASP A 185 -7.82 23.07 -7.08
CA ASP A 185 -7.98 22.98 -8.54
C ASP A 185 -8.07 21.54 -9.06
N LEU A 186 -8.03 20.53 -8.19
CA LEU A 186 -8.15 19.13 -8.60
C LEU A 186 -9.59 18.76 -8.93
N ASP A 187 -9.79 18.23 -10.12
CA ASP A 187 -11.05 17.63 -10.55
C ASP A 187 -11.09 16.15 -10.12
N TYR A 188 -11.69 15.89 -8.96
CA TYR A 188 -11.78 14.54 -8.38
C TYR A 188 -12.61 13.58 -9.25
N GLY A 189 -13.69 14.07 -9.89
CA GLY A 189 -14.50 13.26 -10.80
C GLY A 189 -13.68 12.79 -12.01
N ARG A 190 -12.85 13.67 -12.56
CA ARG A 190 -11.92 13.31 -13.64
C ARG A 190 -10.84 12.34 -13.16
N LEU A 191 -10.25 12.55 -11.98
CA LEU A 191 -9.25 11.63 -11.41
C LEU A 191 -9.84 10.24 -11.21
N ARG A 192 -11.05 10.13 -10.65
CA ARG A 192 -11.75 8.87 -10.49
C ARG A 192 -12.02 8.19 -11.83
N SER A 193 -12.45 8.95 -12.84
CA SER A 193 -12.67 8.41 -14.19
C SER A 193 -11.39 7.83 -14.80
N ILE A 194 -10.24 8.46 -14.54
CA ILE A 194 -8.93 7.95 -14.96
C ILE A 194 -8.61 6.63 -14.25
N VAL A 195 -8.78 6.56 -12.92
CA VAL A 195 -8.57 5.31 -12.15
C VAL A 195 -9.42 4.19 -12.71
N MET A 196 -10.71 4.41 -12.91
CA MET A 196 -11.63 3.42 -13.49
C MET A 196 -11.19 2.96 -14.88
N SER A 197 -10.71 3.88 -15.72
CA SER A 197 -10.23 3.55 -17.07
C SER A 197 -8.97 2.70 -17.02
N VAL A 198 -7.99 3.07 -16.20
CA VAL A 198 -6.75 2.33 -16.01
C VAL A 198 -7.02 0.93 -15.46
N ASN A 199 -7.88 0.82 -14.45
CA ASN A 199 -8.29 -0.48 -13.88
C ASN A 199 -8.87 -1.42 -14.92
N ARG A 200 -9.65 -0.90 -15.89
CA ARG A 200 -10.28 -1.72 -16.95
C ARG A 200 -9.33 -2.11 -18.08
N THR A 201 -8.29 -1.32 -18.32
CA THR A 201 -7.45 -1.47 -19.53
C THR A 201 -6.03 -1.93 -19.27
N CYS A 202 -5.49 -1.63 -18.09
CA CYS A 202 -4.06 -1.81 -17.80
C CYS A 202 -3.76 -2.68 -16.58
N VAL A 203 -4.73 -2.87 -15.67
CA VAL A 203 -4.53 -3.62 -14.43
C VAL A 203 -5.19 -4.98 -14.54
N SER A 204 -4.48 -6.03 -14.14
CA SER A 204 -5.07 -7.38 -14.07
C SER A 204 -6.19 -7.41 -13.04
N GLU A 205 -7.24 -8.19 -13.29
CA GLU A 205 -8.36 -8.28 -12.35
C GLU A 205 -7.92 -8.55 -10.90
N GLU A 206 -6.90 -9.37 -10.70
CA GLU A 206 -6.40 -9.77 -9.38
C GLU A 206 -5.67 -8.64 -8.65
N GLU A 207 -5.21 -7.64 -9.40
CA GLU A 207 -4.46 -6.50 -8.87
C GLU A 207 -5.29 -5.23 -8.72
N ILE A 208 -6.51 -5.18 -9.26
CA ILE A 208 -7.41 -4.02 -9.05
C ILE A 208 -7.74 -3.91 -7.56
N LEU A 209 -7.46 -2.76 -6.97
CA LEU A 209 -7.72 -2.49 -5.57
C LEU A 209 -9.10 -1.84 -5.37
N SER A 210 -9.33 -0.69 -6.00
CA SER A 210 -10.58 0.06 -5.88
C SER A 210 -10.75 1.04 -7.05
N ASP A 211 -11.98 1.41 -7.36
CA ASP A 211 -12.34 2.51 -8.27
C ASP A 211 -12.57 3.83 -7.50
N GLN A 212 -12.42 3.84 -6.18
CA GLN A 212 -12.58 5.03 -5.36
C GLN A 212 -11.25 5.78 -5.20
N LEU A 213 -11.34 7.06 -4.84
CA LEU A 213 -10.21 7.84 -4.39
C LEU A 213 -10.17 7.84 -2.86
N TYR A 214 -8.97 7.94 -2.31
CA TYR A 214 -8.77 8.14 -0.87
C TYR A 214 -8.13 9.49 -0.62
N GLN A 215 -8.31 10.03 0.58
CA GLN A 215 -7.51 11.14 1.06
C GLN A 215 -6.84 10.78 2.39
N TYR A 216 -5.65 11.27 2.57
CA TYR A 216 -5.00 11.33 3.86
C TYR A 216 -5.19 12.73 4.44
N VAL A 217 -5.87 12.81 5.59
CA VAL A 217 -6.14 14.06 6.31
C VAL A 217 -5.04 14.26 7.35
N ARG A 218 -4.16 15.23 7.09
CA ARG A 218 -2.94 15.46 7.88
C ARG A 218 -3.22 15.78 9.35
N ILE A 219 -4.19 16.68 9.62
CA ILE A 219 -4.51 17.13 10.98
C ILE A 219 -5.07 15.97 11.81
N GLU A 220 -5.86 15.09 11.20
CA GLU A 220 -6.52 13.98 11.86
C GLU A 220 -5.71 12.69 11.84
N ASN A 221 -4.60 12.69 11.10
CA ASN A 221 -3.73 11.51 10.88
C ASN A 221 -4.53 10.26 10.51
N ARG A 222 -5.42 10.38 9.53
CA ARG A 222 -6.25 9.27 9.06
C ARG A 222 -6.39 9.24 7.54
N VAL A 223 -6.67 8.05 7.02
CA VAL A 223 -7.10 7.83 5.64
C VAL A 223 -8.61 7.66 5.61
N GLU A 224 -9.25 8.25 4.63
CA GLU A 224 -10.70 8.12 4.41
C GLU A 224 -11.01 8.10 2.91
N LEU A 225 -12.23 7.69 2.55
CA LEU A 225 -12.71 7.82 1.19
C LEU A 225 -12.87 9.31 0.84
N LEU A 226 -12.37 9.70 -0.33
CA LEU A 226 -12.60 11.03 -0.87
C LEU A 226 -13.98 11.02 -1.52
N LEU A 227 -14.94 11.62 -0.83
CA LEU A 227 -16.31 11.82 -1.34
C LEU A 227 -16.35 13.13 -2.13
N GLU A 228 -17.04 13.12 -3.27
CA GLU A 228 -17.31 14.32 -4.09
C GLU A 228 -18.20 15.33 -3.37
#